data_3fb455e202df6f6f91ed8a6ef150546b
#
_entry.id   3fb455e202df6f6f91ed8a6ef150546b
#
_cell.length_a   1.000
_cell.length_b   1.000
_cell.length_c   1.000
_cell.angle_alpha   90.00
_cell.angle_beta   90.00
_cell.angle_gamma   90.00
#
_symmetry.space_group_name_H-M   'P 1'
#
loop_
_entity.id
_entity.type
_entity.pdbx_description
1 polymer ?
#
loop_
_entity_poly.entity_id
_entity_poly.type
_entity_poly.pdbx_seq_one_letter_code
_entity_poly.pdbx_strand_id
1 'polypeptide(L)'
;MNAIQTMPVQVEAHGRVPDGMRELAAVKTGSLLRFASEPVLSARVTLAVSADPAVPRPAVAQATIDMNGRIVRAQAAGETMRAAIERMGARLRVRLDRSARNWAARRGTLPVREPGEWRHRSIPAHRPGYLPRPAEGRAVIRRPGYAPDRLTTEEAVAELDLLDYDFHLFTERSTGEDSVLYRVGDGYRLAQAQPEPDRLGPLPVVVTLSEHPAPVLTLAEAIGRLEWLGQPFVFFVNPETGRASLLYHRYDGHYGLVDLSGVGRER
;
A
#
# COMPACT_ATOMS: atom_id res chain seq x y z
N MET A 1 -7.17 -21.18 28.90
CA MET A 1 -6.43 -21.93 27.86
C MET A 1 -7.23 -21.78 26.57
N ASN A 2 -6.97 -20.70 25.81
CA ASN A 2 -7.70 -20.44 24.57
C ASN A 2 -7.19 -21.42 23.52
N ALA A 3 -8.09 -22.24 22.98
CA ALA A 3 -7.82 -23.06 21.82
C ALA A 3 -7.37 -22.13 20.68
N ILE A 4 -6.14 -22.30 20.23
CA ILE A 4 -5.64 -21.65 19.01
C ILE A 4 -6.47 -22.26 17.87
N GLN A 5 -7.52 -21.54 17.47
CA GLN A 5 -8.29 -21.90 16.29
C GLN A 5 -7.32 -21.79 15.12
N THR A 6 -6.83 -22.94 14.65
CA THR A 6 -5.92 -23.03 13.50
C THR A 6 -6.76 -22.74 12.26
N MET A 7 -6.91 -21.47 11.94
CA MET A 7 -7.61 -21.06 10.73
C MET A 7 -6.79 -21.51 9.51
N PRO A 8 -7.39 -22.22 8.53
CA PRO A 8 -6.67 -22.63 7.34
C PRO A 8 -6.26 -21.39 6.51
N VAL A 9 -4.97 -21.29 6.23
CA VAL A 9 -4.42 -20.28 5.35
C VAL A 9 -4.60 -20.76 3.91
N GLN A 10 -5.36 -20.00 3.12
CA GLN A 10 -5.53 -20.27 1.68
C GLN A 10 -4.28 -19.84 0.93
N VAL A 11 -3.71 -20.74 0.11
CA VAL A 11 -2.51 -20.42 -0.68
C VAL A 11 -2.78 -20.58 -2.17
N GLU A 12 -2.69 -19.50 -2.90
CA GLU A 12 -2.78 -19.43 -4.35
C GLU A 12 -1.38 -19.30 -4.95
N ALA A 13 -1.11 -19.95 -6.08
CA ALA A 13 0.18 -19.88 -6.72
C ALA A 13 0.04 -19.63 -8.23
N HIS A 14 0.83 -18.69 -8.74
CA HIS A 14 0.88 -18.30 -10.13
C HIS A 14 2.29 -18.46 -10.70
N GLY A 15 2.41 -19.06 -11.87
CA GLY A 15 3.69 -19.39 -12.49
C GLY A 15 4.32 -20.65 -11.88
N ARG A 16 5.63 -20.85 -12.12
CA ARG A 16 6.36 -22.01 -11.61
C ARG A 16 6.80 -21.82 -10.17
N VAL A 17 5.91 -22.05 -9.23
CA VAL A 17 6.24 -22.04 -7.80
C VAL A 17 6.84 -23.41 -7.43
N PRO A 18 8.06 -23.45 -6.83
CA PRO A 18 8.69 -24.71 -6.43
C PRO A 18 7.87 -25.49 -5.40
N ASP A 19 8.02 -26.81 -5.40
CA ASP A 19 7.34 -27.70 -4.46
C ASP A 19 7.66 -27.35 -3.00
N GLY A 20 6.70 -27.60 -2.12
CA GLY A 20 6.81 -27.29 -0.69
C GLY A 20 6.69 -25.79 -0.33
N MET A 21 6.72 -24.87 -1.30
CA MET A 21 6.62 -23.43 -0.99
C MET A 21 5.22 -23.02 -0.56
N ARG A 22 4.17 -23.69 -1.03
CA ARG A 22 2.79 -23.46 -0.58
C ARG A 22 2.64 -23.82 0.91
N GLU A 23 3.15 -24.99 1.31
CA GLU A 23 3.14 -25.42 2.71
C GLU A 23 3.97 -24.50 3.59
N LEU A 24 5.18 -24.13 3.13
CA LEU A 24 6.00 -23.16 3.84
C LEU A 24 5.28 -21.83 4.08
N ALA A 25 4.61 -21.32 3.05
CA ALA A 25 3.86 -20.06 3.15
C ALA A 25 2.67 -20.18 4.10
N ALA A 26 1.92 -21.29 4.04
CA ALA A 26 0.80 -21.55 4.94
C ALA A 26 1.25 -21.66 6.39
N VAL A 27 2.28 -22.45 6.69
CA VAL A 27 2.84 -22.63 8.04
C VAL A 27 3.39 -21.32 8.57
N LYS A 28 4.18 -20.59 7.76
CA LYS A 28 4.76 -19.31 8.16
C LYS A 28 3.68 -18.27 8.49
N THR A 29 2.69 -18.10 7.61
CA THR A 29 1.59 -17.17 7.82
C THR A 29 0.74 -17.59 9.02
N GLY A 30 0.34 -18.87 9.10
CA GLY A 30 -0.46 -19.39 10.21
C GLY A 30 0.21 -19.15 11.57
N SER A 31 1.53 -19.33 11.67
CA SER A 31 2.27 -19.06 12.91
C SER A 31 2.24 -17.58 13.33
N LEU A 32 2.03 -16.66 12.38
CA LEU A 32 1.97 -15.22 12.63
C LEU A 32 0.59 -14.75 13.06
N LEU A 33 -0.50 -15.51 12.77
CA LEU A 33 -1.86 -15.12 13.15
C LEU A 33 -2.04 -14.98 14.68
N ARG A 34 -1.21 -15.64 15.48
CA ARG A 34 -1.20 -15.48 16.96
C ARG A 34 -0.89 -14.05 17.43
N PHE A 35 -0.33 -13.21 16.55
CA PHE A 35 -0.02 -11.80 16.83
C PHE A 35 -1.14 -10.85 16.37
N ALA A 36 -2.22 -11.40 15.81
CA ALA A 36 -3.40 -10.62 15.49
C ALA A 36 -4.07 -10.15 16.80
N SER A 37 -4.41 -8.86 16.86
CA SER A 37 -5.06 -8.24 18.01
C SER A 37 -6.57 -8.45 18.02
N GLU A 38 -7.14 -8.91 16.93
CA GLU A 38 -8.56 -9.12 16.69
C GLU A 38 -8.78 -10.50 16.06
N PRO A 39 -10.01 -11.04 16.11
CA PRO A 39 -10.33 -12.30 15.45
C PRO A 39 -10.02 -12.24 13.95
N VAL A 40 -9.29 -13.23 13.46
CA VAL A 40 -8.99 -13.38 12.03
C VAL A 40 -10.15 -14.06 11.35
N LEU A 41 -10.76 -13.40 10.36
CA LEU A 41 -11.87 -13.93 9.57
C LEU A 41 -11.39 -14.72 8.35
N SER A 42 -10.29 -14.28 7.74
CA SER A 42 -9.66 -15.00 6.63
C SER A 42 -8.16 -14.71 6.54
N ALA A 43 -7.41 -15.67 6.01
CA ALA A 43 -5.99 -15.52 5.72
C ALA A 43 -5.69 -16.12 4.35
N ARG A 44 -5.18 -15.29 3.44
CA ARG A 44 -4.82 -15.70 2.07
C ARG A 44 -3.37 -15.34 1.78
N VAL A 45 -2.66 -16.24 1.10
CA VAL A 45 -1.32 -15.99 0.58
C VAL A 45 -1.32 -16.23 -0.92
N THR A 46 -0.77 -15.28 -1.66
CA THR A 46 -0.56 -15.40 -3.11
C THR A 46 0.94 -15.46 -3.38
N LEU A 47 1.37 -16.49 -4.07
CA LEU A 47 2.74 -16.70 -4.51
C LEU A 47 2.80 -16.55 -6.03
N ALA A 48 3.73 -15.76 -6.54
CA ALA A 48 3.90 -15.57 -7.97
C ALA A 48 5.37 -15.62 -8.36
N VAL A 49 5.66 -16.26 -9.49
CA VAL A 49 7.01 -16.24 -10.09
C VAL A 49 6.90 -15.63 -11.48
N SER A 50 7.67 -14.57 -11.71
CA SER A 50 7.80 -13.97 -13.03
C SER A 50 8.55 -14.92 -13.96
N ALA A 51 8.05 -15.06 -15.18
CA ALA A 51 8.73 -15.82 -16.22
C ALA A 51 9.82 -15.00 -16.94
N ASP A 52 9.89 -13.69 -16.68
CA ASP A 52 10.86 -12.80 -17.34
C ASP A 52 12.21 -12.88 -16.64
N PRO A 53 13.27 -13.31 -17.36
CA PRO A 53 14.63 -13.43 -16.81
C PRO A 53 15.29 -12.07 -16.48
N ALA A 54 14.76 -10.96 -17.01
CA ALA A 54 15.28 -9.62 -16.73
C ALA A 54 14.87 -9.11 -15.33
N VAL A 55 13.99 -9.81 -14.63
CA VAL A 55 13.54 -9.41 -13.29
C VAL A 55 14.53 -9.88 -12.23
N PRO A 56 15.22 -8.98 -11.50
CA PRO A 56 16.23 -9.36 -10.50
C PRO A 56 15.65 -10.15 -9.32
N ARG A 57 14.36 -9.99 -9.04
CA ARG A 57 13.62 -10.67 -7.96
C ARG A 57 12.32 -11.23 -8.47
N PRO A 58 12.36 -12.37 -9.18
CA PRO A 58 11.20 -12.91 -9.89
C PRO A 58 10.14 -13.48 -8.97
N ALA A 59 10.48 -13.85 -7.74
CA ALA A 59 9.55 -14.45 -6.79
C ALA A 59 8.87 -13.37 -5.94
N VAL A 60 7.53 -13.40 -5.88
CA VAL A 60 6.73 -12.49 -5.07
C VAL A 60 5.83 -13.31 -4.15
N ALA A 61 5.82 -12.96 -2.87
CA ALA A 61 4.89 -13.50 -1.89
C ALA A 61 4.06 -12.36 -1.29
N GLN A 62 2.75 -12.56 -1.20
CA GLN A 62 1.82 -11.60 -0.62
C GLN A 62 0.88 -12.32 0.35
N ALA A 63 0.78 -11.82 1.57
CA ALA A 63 -0.23 -12.23 2.54
C ALA A 63 -1.30 -11.15 2.67
N THR A 64 -2.55 -11.56 2.78
CA THR A 64 -3.72 -10.71 3.06
C THR A 64 -4.50 -11.36 4.20
N ILE A 65 -4.62 -10.66 5.31
CA ILE A 65 -5.30 -11.12 6.52
C ILE A 65 -6.47 -10.19 6.77
N ASP A 66 -7.67 -10.76 6.90
CA ASP A 66 -8.84 -10.04 7.36
C ASP A 66 -8.99 -10.21 8.87
N MET A 67 -8.82 -9.12 9.60
CA MET A 67 -9.04 -9.06 11.04
C MET A 67 -10.30 -8.27 11.33
N ASN A 68 -11.42 -8.98 11.49
CA ASN A 68 -12.71 -8.38 11.83
C ASN A 68 -13.12 -7.22 10.90
N GLY A 69 -12.97 -7.42 9.57
CA GLY A 69 -13.28 -6.42 8.53
C GLY A 69 -12.13 -5.45 8.23
N ARG A 70 -11.01 -5.56 8.95
CA ARG A 70 -9.81 -4.78 8.68
C ARG A 70 -8.79 -5.63 7.94
N ILE A 71 -8.39 -5.17 6.78
CA ILE A 71 -7.42 -5.87 5.95
C ILE A 71 -5.99 -5.47 6.32
N VAL A 72 -5.18 -6.44 6.70
CA VAL A 72 -3.73 -6.30 6.85
C VAL A 72 -3.06 -7.03 5.69
N ARG A 73 -2.21 -6.32 4.97
CA ARG A 73 -1.52 -6.87 3.81
C ARG A 73 -0.01 -6.73 3.96
N ALA A 74 0.74 -7.74 3.54
CA ALA A 74 2.19 -7.68 3.44
C ALA A 74 2.64 -8.34 2.15
N GLN A 75 3.53 -7.68 1.41
CA GLN A 75 4.07 -8.18 0.14
C GLN A 75 5.59 -8.05 0.14
N ALA A 76 6.28 -9.04 -0.39
CA ALA A 76 7.72 -8.97 -0.59
C ALA A 76 8.16 -9.71 -1.85
N ALA A 77 9.24 -9.21 -2.47
CA ALA A 77 9.92 -9.87 -3.58
C ALA A 77 11.24 -10.47 -3.12
N GLY A 78 11.66 -11.54 -3.78
CA GLY A 78 12.91 -12.23 -3.52
C GLY A 78 13.51 -12.84 -4.77
N GLU A 79 14.80 -13.13 -4.73
CA GLU A 79 15.49 -13.88 -5.77
C GLU A 79 14.98 -15.33 -5.83
N THR A 80 14.57 -15.85 -4.67
CA THR A 80 13.94 -17.15 -4.55
C THR A 80 12.58 -17.03 -3.84
N MET A 81 11.67 -18.00 -4.07
CA MET A 81 10.37 -18.01 -3.42
C MET A 81 10.49 -18.11 -1.89
N ARG A 82 11.45 -18.87 -1.39
CA ARG A 82 11.74 -18.94 0.05
C ARG A 82 12.10 -17.58 0.62
N ALA A 83 13.00 -16.83 -0.04
CA ALA A 83 13.39 -15.49 0.40
C ALA A 83 12.22 -14.51 0.37
N ALA A 84 11.34 -14.60 -0.64
CA ALA A 84 10.13 -13.80 -0.71
C ALA A 84 9.17 -14.09 0.46
N ILE A 85 8.93 -15.37 0.76
CA ILE A 85 8.07 -15.80 1.89
C ILE A 85 8.64 -15.33 3.23
N GLU A 86 9.96 -15.46 3.45
CA GLU A 86 10.58 -15.02 4.70
C GLU A 86 10.46 -13.49 4.89
N ARG A 87 10.75 -12.72 3.84
CA ARG A 87 10.60 -11.26 3.87
C ARG A 87 9.15 -10.82 4.06
N MET A 88 8.21 -11.48 3.37
CA MET A 88 6.78 -11.23 3.55
C MET A 88 6.36 -11.51 4.99
N GLY A 89 6.79 -12.63 5.58
CA GLY A 89 6.49 -12.98 6.96
C GLY A 89 7.03 -11.95 7.97
N ALA A 90 8.27 -11.47 7.78
CA ALA A 90 8.85 -10.44 8.63
C ALA A 90 8.03 -9.12 8.57
N ARG A 91 7.61 -8.70 7.38
CA ARG A 91 6.73 -7.53 7.20
C ARG A 91 5.36 -7.73 7.83
N LEU A 92 4.74 -8.89 7.61
CA LEU A 92 3.44 -9.20 8.20
C LEU A 92 3.49 -9.11 9.72
N ARG A 93 4.54 -9.64 10.35
CA ARG A 93 4.74 -9.56 11.79
C ARG A 93 4.73 -8.11 12.29
N VAL A 94 5.56 -7.26 11.68
CA VAL A 94 5.65 -5.83 12.07
C VAL A 94 4.29 -5.13 11.95
N ARG A 95 3.49 -5.49 10.93
CA ARG A 95 2.17 -4.88 10.70
C ARG A 95 1.13 -5.35 11.68
N LEU A 96 1.12 -6.63 12.01
CA LEU A 96 0.24 -7.17 13.05
C LEU A 96 0.55 -6.51 14.41
N ASP A 97 1.84 -6.36 14.76
CA ASP A 97 2.26 -5.68 15.99
C ASP A 97 1.87 -4.19 16.01
N ARG A 98 1.94 -3.49 14.86
CA ARG A 98 1.48 -2.09 14.74
C ARG A 98 -0.04 -1.99 14.84
N SER A 99 -0.77 -2.88 14.18
CA SER A 99 -2.23 -2.91 14.28
C SER A 99 -2.69 -3.08 15.72
N ALA A 100 -2.04 -3.96 16.49
CA ALA A 100 -2.33 -4.16 17.91
C ALA A 100 -2.11 -2.87 18.72
N ARG A 101 -1.02 -2.14 18.48
CA ARG A 101 -0.72 -0.87 19.15
C ARG A 101 -1.70 0.23 18.81
N ASN A 102 -2.02 0.41 17.52
CA ASN A 102 -3.00 1.42 17.08
C ASN A 102 -4.41 1.14 17.64
N TRP A 103 -4.76 -0.11 17.81
CA TRP A 103 -6.02 -0.51 18.44
C TRP A 103 -6.07 -0.14 19.93
N ALA A 104 -5.01 -0.39 20.67
CA ALA A 104 -4.89 0.01 22.09
C ALA A 104 -4.96 1.54 22.22
N ALA A 105 -4.37 2.28 21.27
CA ALA A 105 -4.42 3.73 21.17
C ALA A 105 -5.86 4.27 21.07
N ARG A 106 -6.65 3.72 20.15
CA ARG A 106 -8.05 4.15 19.92
C ARG A 106 -8.98 3.85 21.08
N ARG A 107 -8.65 2.91 21.96
CA ARG A 107 -9.42 2.58 23.18
C ARG A 107 -9.08 3.42 24.40
N GLY A 108 -8.22 4.45 24.26
CA GLY A 108 -7.87 5.33 25.39
C GLY A 108 -6.90 4.71 26.40
N THR A 109 -6.33 3.55 26.11
CA THR A 109 -5.30 2.88 26.92
C THR A 109 -3.91 3.08 26.29
N LEU A 110 -3.52 4.32 26.02
CA LEU A 110 -2.16 4.60 25.56
C LEU A 110 -1.22 4.86 26.72
N PRO A 111 -0.06 4.20 26.78
CA PRO A 111 1.12 4.83 27.33
C PRO A 111 1.53 5.97 26.38
N VAL A 112 1.86 7.11 26.94
CA VAL A 112 2.41 8.27 26.24
C VAL A 112 3.55 7.80 25.35
N ARG A 113 3.43 8.01 24.04
CA ARG A 113 4.45 7.68 23.04
C ARG A 113 5.72 8.45 23.35
N GLU A 114 6.82 7.75 23.57
CA GLU A 114 8.13 8.39 23.59
C GLU A 114 8.48 8.91 22.19
N PRO A 115 9.00 10.16 22.08
CA PRO A 115 9.48 10.70 20.81
C PRO A 115 10.65 9.84 20.32
N GLY A 116 10.46 9.03 19.31
CA GLY A 116 11.50 8.17 18.75
C GLY A 116 11.10 6.74 18.43
N GLU A 117 9.92 6.29 18.87
CA GLU A 117 9.42 4.92 18.63
C GLU A 117 9.15 4.61 17.13
N TRP A 118 9.15 5.63 16.28
CA TRP A 118 9.01 5.56 14.82
C TRP A 118 10.30 5.21 14.08
N ARG A 119 11.41 5.08 14.78
CA ARG A 119 12.75 4.84 14.21
C ARG A 119 13.06 3.38 13.91
N HIS A 120 12.13 2.47 14.12
CA HIS A 120 12.36 1.11 13.66
C HIS A 120 12.28 1.09 12.13
N ARG A 121 13.49 1.06 11.54
CA ARG A 121 13.79 0.87 10.13
C ARG A 121 12.67 0.10 9.44
N SER A 122 11.79 0.82 8.78
CA SER A 122 10.97 0.25 7.72
C SER A 122 11.95 -0.38 6.75
N ILE A 123 11.96 -1.71 6.67
CA ILE A 123 12.65 -2.37 5.55
C ILE A 123 12.02 -1.71 4.32
N PRO A 124 12.82 -1.01 3.48
CA PRO A 124 12.25 -0.30 2.35
C PRO A 124 11.34 -1.26 1.61
N ALA A 125 10.11 -0.84 1.32
CA ALA A 125 9.17 -1.64 0.57
C ALA A 125 9.79 -1.87 -0.81
N HIS A 126 10.53 -2.97 -0.93
CA HIS A 126 11.19 -3.31 -2.17
C HIS A 126 10.11 -3.93 -3.05
N ARG A 127 9.37 -3.10 -3.75
CA ARG A 127 8.57 -3.60 -4.86
C ARG A 127 9.54 -4.22 -5.86
N PRO A 128 9.19 -5.37 -6.44
CA PRO A 128 9.92 -5.85 -7.60
C PRO A 128 9.93 -4.70 -8.62
N GLY A 129 11.10 -4.40 -9.19
CA GLY A 129 11.18 -3.47 -10.31
C GLY A 129 10.14 -3.87 -11.36
N TYR A 130 9.49 -2.89 -11.98
CA TYR A 130 8.57 -3.19 -13.07
C TYR A 130 9.30 -3.82 -14.23
N LEU A 131 8.63 -4.71 -14.93
CA LEU A 131 9.17 -5.32 -16.15
C LEU A 131 9.33 -4.23 -17.21
N PRO A 132 10.50 -4.07 -17.85
CA PRO A 132 10.65 -3.14 -18.95
C PRO A 132 9.84 -3.66 -20.14
N ARG A 133 8.67 -3.06 -20.35
CA ARG A 133 7.89 -3.24 -21.58
C ARG A 133 8.19 -2.08 -22.52
N PRO A 134 8.31 -2.31 -23.84
CA PRO A 134 8.35 -1.21 -24.80
C PRO A 134 7.08 -0.35 -24.66
N ALA A 135 7.23 0.95 -24.87
CA ALA A 135 6.14 1.92 -24.62
C ALA A 135 4.85 1.56 -25.35
N GLU A 136 4.95 1.03 -26.57
CA GLU A 136 3.83 0.62 -27.42
C GLU A 136 3.05 -0.57 -26.85
N GLY A 137 3.67 -1.35 -25.97
CA GLY A 137 3.05 -2.51 -25.31
C GLY A 137 2.46 -2.21 -23.93
N ARG A 138 2.51 -0.96 -23.46
CA ARG A 138 2.03 -0.57 -22.13
C ARG A 138 0.58 -0.11 -22.20
N ALA A 139 -0.29 -0.77 -21.46
CA ALA A 139 -1.69 -0.40 -21.30
C ALA A 139 -1.92 0.31 -19.98
N VAL A 140 -2.89 1.21 -19.92
CA VAL A 140 -3.36 1.82 -18.67
C VAL A 140 -4.44 0.93 -18.08
N ILE A 141 -4.15 0.37 -16.91
CA ILE A 141 -5.07 -0.47 -16.15
C ILE A 141 -5.71 0.38 -15.06
N ARG A 142 -6.98 0.72 -15.26
CA ARG A 142 -7.78 1.44 -14.27
C ARG A 142 -8.19 0.49 -13.16
N ARG A 143 -8.18 0.96 -11.92
CA ARG A 143 -8.83 0.27 -10.80
C ARG A 143 -10.25 0.84 -10.66
N PRO A 144 -11.29 0.13 -11.11
CA PRO A 144 -12.67 0.55 -10.93
C PRO A 144 -13.05 0.46 -9.43
N GLY A 145 -13.86 1.42 -8.97
CA GLY A 145 -14.50 1.32 -7.66
C GLY A 145 -13.67 1.76 -6.47
N TYR A 146 -12.65 2.58 -6.65
CA TYR A 146 -12.01 3.26 -5.54
C TYR A 146 -12.94 4.40 -5.09
N ALA A 147 -13.77 4.12 -4.06
CA ALA A 147 -14.51 5.17 -3.38
C ALA A 147 -13.50 6.01 -2.59
N PRO A 148 -13.48 7.34 -2.76
CA PRO A 148 -12.58 8.19 -2.00
C PRO A 148 -13.04 8.19 -0.54
N ASP A 149 -12.25 7.54 0.32
CA ASP A 149 -12.48 7.63 1.75
C ASP A 149 -12.13 9.04 2.22
N ARG A 150 -13.00 9.62 3.04
CA ARG A 150 -12.72 10.87 3.74
C ARG A 150 -11.97 10.54 5.02
N LEU A 151 -10.67 10.72 4.98
CA LEU A 151 -9.76 10.37 6.07
C LEU A 151 -9.06 11.61 6.61
N THR A 152 -8.71 11.57 7.88
CA THR A 152 -7.67 12.46 8.40
C THR A 152 -6.30 11.96 7.93
N THR A 153 -5.32 12.85 7.94
CA THR A 153 -3.94 12.47 7.59
C THR A 153 -3.41 11.34 8.48
N GLU A 154 -3.79 11.31 9.77
CA GLU A 154 -3.39 10.24 10.70
C GLU A 154 -4.03 8.88 10.31
N GLU A 155 -5.30 8.87 9.95
CA GLU A 155 -5.97 7.67 9.45
C GLU A 155 -5.35 7.17 8.15
N ALA A 156 -5.02 8.08 7.23
CA ALA A 156 -4.35 7.74 5.97
C ALA A 156 -2.94 7.14 6.19
N VAL A 157 -2.17 7.64 7.16
CA VAL A 157 -0.88 7.03 7.57
C VAL A 157 -1.09 5.61 8.08
N ALA A 158 -2.11 5.41 8.94
CA ALA A 158 -2.40 4.09 9.49
C ALA A 158 -2.81 3.09 8.40
N GLU A 159 -3.63 3.51 7.44
CA GLU A 159 -4.06 2.67 6.32
C GLU A 159 -2.92 2.35 5.35
N LEU A 160 -2.12 3.36 4.99
CA LEU A 160 -0.95 3.16 4.13
C LEU A 160 0.02 2.14 4.73
N ASP A 161 0.18 2.17 6.05
CA ASP A 161 1.03 1.20 6.76
C ASP A 161 0.41 -0.19 6.82
N LEU A 162 -0.90 -0.30 7.06
CA LEU A 162 -1.60 -1.58 7.12
C LEU A 162 -1.64 -2.28 5.77
N LEU A 163 -1.91 -1.52 4.70
CA LEU A 163 -2.10 -2.05 3.36
C LEU A 163 -0.80 -2.25 2.57
N ASP A 164 0.35 -1.87 3.14
CA ASP A 164 1.67 -1.92 2.47
C ASP A 164 1.70 -1.16 1.14
N TYR A 165 1.01 -0.06 1.10
CA TYR A 165 1.04 0.79 -0.07
C TYR A 165 2.25 1.74 -0.03
N ASP A 166 2.78 2.10 -1.19
CA ASP A 166 3.80 3.13 -1.31
C ASP A 166 3.18 4.53 -1.30
N PHE A 167 1.91 4.60 -1.67
CA PHE A 167 1.09 5.80 -1.68
C PHE A 167 -0.37 5.45 -1.36
N HIS A 168 -1.12 6.43 -0.84
CA HIS A 168 -2.54 6.34 -0.55
C HIS A 168 -3.24 7.59 -1.05
N LEU A 169 -4.24 7.42 -1.92
CA LEU A 169 -5.05 8.49 -2.49
C LEU A 169 -6.37 8.57 -1.73
N PHE A 170 -6.75 9.74 -1.22
CA PHE A 170 -7.94 9.94 -0.39
C PHE A 170 -8.41 11.41 -0.47
N THR A 171 -9.59 11.70 0.07
CA THR A 171 -10.02 13.08 0.31
C THR A 171 -9.73 13.45 1.75
N GLU A 172 -8.88 14.46 1.98
CA GLU A 172 -8.56 14.90 3.34
C GLU A 172 -9.80 15.52 4.00
N ARG A 173 -10.10 15.09 5.22
CA ARG A 173 -11.39 15.37 5.88
C ARG A 173 -11.57 16.83 6.25
N SER A 174 -10.52 17.51 6.72
CA SER A 174 -10.59 18.88 7.20
C SER A 174 -10.65 19.91 6.07
N THR A 175 -9.89 19.67 5.00
CA THR A 175 -9.81 20.58 3.85
C THR A 175 -10.86 20.22 2.78
N GLY A 176 -11.24 18.97 2.67
CA GLY A 176 -12.05 18.45 1.56
C GLY A 176 -11.25 18.23 0.28
N GLU A 177 -9.92 18.44 0.33
CA GLU A 177 -9.04 18.35 -0.83
C GLU A 177 -8.64 16.91 -1.14
N ASP A 178 -8.58 16.62 -2.44
CA ASP A 178 -8.01 15.38 -2.93
C ASP A 178 -6.53 15.34 -2.62
N SER A 179 -6.10 14.30 -1.95
CA SER A 179 -4.79 14.23 -1.33
C SER A 179 -4.11 12.90 -1.59
N VAL A 180 -2.80 12.92 -1.74
CA VAL A 180 -1.98 11.71 -1.76
C VAL A 180 -0.97 11.73 -0.62
N LEU A 181 -0.93 10.65 0.14
CA LEU A 181 0.10 10.40 1.14
C LEU A 181 1.07 9.34 0.59
N TYR A 182 2.38 9.60 0.66
CA TYR A 182 3.39 8.68 0.15
C TYR A 182 4.65 8.66 1.01
N ARG A 183 5.43 7.59 0.88
CA ARG A 183 6.65 7.39 1.69
C ARG A 183 7.81 8.18 1.13
N VAL A 184 8.53 8.89 2.01
CA VAL A 184 9.78 9.61 1.69
C VAL A 184 10.78 9.34 2.82
N GLY A 185 11.85 8.64 2.53
CA GLY A 185 12.82 8.24 3.55
C GLY A 185 12.17 7.46 4.68
N ASP A 186 12.36 7.92 5.90
CA ASP A 186 11.76 7.31 7.10
C ASP A 186 10.39 7.90 7.49
N GLY A 187 9.86 8.82 6.69
CA GLY A 187 8.59 9.50 6.95
C GLY A 187 7.63 9.46 5.76
N TYR A 188 6.70 10.41 5.77
CA TYR A 188 5.67 10.54 4.75
C TYR A 188 5.61 11.96 4.23
N ARG A 189 5.12 12.11 3.01
CA ARG A 189 4.74 13.40 2.44
C ARG A 189 3.29 13.38 2.02
N LEU A 190 2.57 14.42 2.43
CA LEU A 190 1.22 14.72 2.00
C LEU A 190 1.30 15.73 0.86
N ALA A 191 0.70 15.42 -0.29
CA ALA A 191 0.47 16.40 -1.35
C ALA A 191 -1.05 16.49 -1.60
N GLN A 192 -1.55 17.72 -1.77
CA GLN A 192 -2.96 18.02 -2.01
C GLN A 192 -3.15 18.57 -3.43
N ALA A 193 -4.36 18.40 -3.97
CA ALA A 193 -4.72 19.01 -5.27
C ALA A 193 -4.50 20.52 -5.21
N GLN A 194 -5.01 21.15 -4.14
CA GLN A 194 -4.68 22.54 -3.76
C GLN A 194 -4.24 22.51 -2.28
N PRO A 195 -2.99 22.88 -1.96
CA PRO A 195 -2.53 22.90 -0.59
C PRO A 195 -3.26 23.96 0.23
N GLU A 196 -3.87 23.54 1.35
CA GLU A 196 -4.56 24.42 2.29
C GLU A 196 -4.00 24.24 3.72
N PRO A 197 -2.76 24.70 3.98
CA PRO A 197 -2.08 24.45 5.25
C PRO A 197 -2.84 25.02 6.46
N ASP A 198 -3.51 26.14 6.30
CA ASP A 198 -4.24 26.83 7.38
C ASP A 198 -5.52 26.06 7.81
N ARG A 199 -6.07 25.24 6.94
CA ARG A 199 -7.25 24.41 7.20
C ARG A 199 -6.89 22.98 7.59
N LEU A 200 -5.65 22.60 7.36
CA LEU A 200 -5.16 21.28 7.73
C LEU A 200 -5.03 21.20 9.26
N GLY A 201 -5.57 20.14 9.86
CA GLY A 201 -5.34 19.87 11.27
C GLY A 201 -3.86 19.56 11.55
N PRO A 202 -3.47 19.40 12.83
CA PRO A 202 -2.09 19.11 13.20
C PRO A 202 -1.62 17.82 12.50
N LEU A 203 -0.52 17.94 11.76
CA LEU A 203 0.09 16.79 11.08
C LEU A 203 0.87 15.92 12.07
N PRO A 204 0.85 14.58 11.90
CA PRO A 204 1.78 13.70 12.60
C PRO A 204 3.23 14.14 12.35
N VAL A 205 4.10 14.04 13.36
CA VAL A 205 5.51 14.48 13.31
C VAL A 205 6.29 13.89 12.12
N VAL A 206 5.88 12.72 11.65
CA VAL A 206 6.52 12.01 10.52
C VAL A 206 5.98 12.42 9.15
N VAL A 207 5.01 13.33 9.09
CA VAL A 207 4.39 13.79 7.83
C VAL A 207 4.84 15.22 7.53
N THR A 208 5.31 15.45 6.30
CA THR A 208 5.60 16.77 5.76
C THR A 208 4.59 17.12 4.68
N LEU A 209 4.12 18.38 4.64
CA LEU A 209 3.23 18.87 3.61
C LEU A 209 4.04 19.31 2.38
N SER A 210 3.54 18.99 1.18
CA SER A 210 4.01 19.60 -0.07
C SER A 210 3.33 20.94 -0.28
N GLU A 211 4.11 21.98 -0.49
CA GLU A 211 3.60 23.35 -0.73
C GLU A 211 3.12 23.57 -2.18
N HIS A 212 3.40 22.62 -3.06
CA HIS A 212 3.08 22.76 -4.47
C HIS A 212 1.74 22.08 -4.81
N PRO A 213 0.84 22.78 -5.52
CA PRO A 213 -0.39 22.20 -6.00
C PRO A 213 -0.12 21.10 -7.03
N ALA A 214 -1.06 20.16 -7.14
CA ALA A 214 -0.99 19.15 -8.18
C ALA A 214 -1.14 19.79 -9.56
N PRO A 215 -0.33 19.40 -10.55
CA PRO A 215 -0.50 19.90 -11.92
C PRO A 215 -1.81 19.41 -12.52
N VAL A 216 -2.44 20.23 -13.37
CA VAL A 216 -3.58 19.83 -14.19
C VAL A 216 -3.03 19.19 -15.45
N LEU A 217 -3.28 17.88 -15.64
CA LEU A 217 -2.76 17.10 -16.76
C LEU A 217 -3.82 16.19 -17.33
N THR A 218 -3.80 16.03 -18.65
CA THR A 218 -4.47 14.91 -19.32
C THR A 218 -3.74 13.60 -19.03
N LEU A 219 -4.40 12.48 -19.23
CA LEU A 219 -3.76 11.17 -19.03
C LEU A 219 -2.50 10.98 -19.90
N ALA A 220 -2.54 11.48 -21.15
CA ALA A 220 -1.40 11.40 -22.06
C ALA A 220 -0.19 12.21 -21.54
N GLU A 221 -0.43 13.42 -21.05
CA GLU A 221 0.62 14.25 -20.44
C GLU A 221 1.17 13.63 -19.16
N ALA A 222 0.30 13.02 -18.34
CA ALA A 222 0.72 12.32 -17.12
C ALA A 222 1.61 11.11 -17.44
N ILE A 223 1.29 10.33 -18.50
CA ILE A 223 2.14 9.24 -19.00
C ILE A 223 3.49 9.79 -19.45
N GLY A 224 3.50 10.82 -20.30
CA GLY A 224 4.73 11.44 -20.78
C GLY A 224 5.60 11.93 -19.63
N ARG A 225 5.01 12.55 -18.61
CA ARG A 225 5.72 13.05 -17.43
C ARG A 225 6.28 11.90 -16.57
N LEU A 226 5.52 10.82 -16.39
CA LEU A 226 5.97 9.64 -15.65
C LEU A 226 7.20 8.99 -16.31
N GLU A 227 7.17 8.86 -17.62
CA GLU A 227 8.29 8.28 -18.40
C GLU A 227 9.53 9.17 -18.37
N TRP A 228 9.33 10.48 -18.56
CA TRP A 228 10.44 11.41 -18.69
C TRP A 228 11.17 11.67 -17.38
N LEU A 229 10.43 11.76 -16.26
CA LEU A 229 11.03 12.05 -14.95
C LEU A 229 11.51 10.81 -14.21
N GLY A 230 11.15 9.59 -14.66
CA GLY A 230 11.51 8.35 -13.99
C GLY A 230 10.96 8.24 -12.55
N GLN A 231 9.90 8.96 -12.25
CA GLN A 231 9.27 8.97 -10.93
C GLN A 231 8.46 7.69 -10.72
N PRO A 232 8.25 7.24 -9.48
CA PRO A 232 7.45 6.05 -9.21
C PRO A 232 5.96 6.27 -9.51
N PHE A 233 5.47 7.50 -9.45
CA PHE A 233 4.11 7.89 -9.77
C PHE A 233 4.01 9.37 -10.14
N VAL A 234 2.89 9.77 -10.73
CA VAL A 234 2.48 11.16 -10.99
C VAL A 234 1.11 11.39 -10.35
N PHE A 235 1.02 12.34 -9.43
CA PHE A 235 -0.21 12.84 -8.84
C PHE A 235 -0.63 14.10 -9.61
N PHE A 236 -1.86 14.15 -10.10
CA PHE A 236 -2.34 15.23 -10.98
C PHE A 236 -3.85 15.40 -10.88
N VAL A 237 -4.36 16.57 -11.25
CA VAL A 237 -5.78 16.83 -11.41
C VAL A 237 -6.16 16.57 -12.86
N ASN A 238 -7.14 15.69 -13.08
CA ASN A 238 -7.68 15.43 -14.41
C ASN A 238 -8.62 16.59 -14.83
N PRO A 239 -8.35 17.29 -15.92
CA PRO A 239 -9.17 18.43 -16.36
C PRO A 239 -10.61 18.06 -16.72
N GLU A 240 -10.88 16.81 -17.12
CA GLU A 240 -12.23 16.35 -17.48
C GLU A 240 -13.12 16.18 -16.25
N THR A 241 -12.56 15.75 -15.13
CA THR A 241 -13.31 15.44 -13.90
C THR A 241 -13.16 16.49 -12.81
N GLY A 242 -12.11 17.31 -12.90
CA GLY A 242 -11.70 18.23 -11.84
C GLY A 242 -11.23 17.53 -10.56
N ARG A 243 -11.04 16.21 -10.59
CA ARG A 243 -10.63 15.40 -9.44
C ARG A 243 -9.19 14.91 -9.61
N ALA A 244 -8.56 14.62 -8.48
CA ALA A 244 -7.21 14.09 -8.52
C ALA A 244 -7.18 12.63 -8.98
N SER A 245 -6.10 12.34 -9.69
CA SER A 245 -5.76 11.01 -10.18
C SER A 245 -4.30 10.70 -9.89
N LEU A 246 -3.96 9.44 -9.80
CA LEU A 246 -2.60 8.98 -9.59
C LEU A 246 -2.25 7.89 -10.60
N LEU A 247 -1.22 8.18 -11.41
CA LEU A 247 -0.64 7.27 -12.40
C LEU A 247 0.68 6.71 -11.88
N TYR A 248 0.88 5.40 -11.98
CA TYR A 248 2.10 4.75 -11.49
C TYR A 248 2.51 3.56 -12.35
N HIS A 249 3.78 3.16 -12.26
CA HIS A 249 4.25 1.93 -12.88
C HIS A 249 3.82 0.70 -12.07
N ARG A 250 3.20 -0.25 -12.74
CA ARG A 250 2.90 -1.56 -12.18
C ARG A 250 4.11 -2.49 -12.33
N TYR A 251 4.18 -3.52 -11.47
CA TYR A 251 5.24 -4.53 -11.53
C TYR A 251 5.24 -5.36 -12.82
N ASP A 252 4.10 -5.40 -13.54
CA ASP A 252 3.95 -6.10 -14.82
C ASP A 252 4.34 -5.23 -16.03
N GLY A 253 4.84 -4.02 -15.79
CA GLY A 253 5.29 -3.06 -16.80
C GLY A 253 4.17 -2.25 -17.44
N HIS A 254 2.92 -2.43 -17.03
CA HIS A 254 1.80 -1.57 -17.41
C HIS A 254 1.70 -0.35 -16.49
N TYR A 255 0.85 0.61 -16.85
CA TYR A 255 0.50 1.72 -15.98
C TYR A 255 -0.72 1.34 -15.12
N GLY A 256 -0.69 1.74 -13.85
CA GLY A 256 -1.86 1.72 -13.00
C GLY A 256 -2.41 3.14 -12.86
N LEU A 257 -3.73 3.29 -13.02
CA LEU A 257 -4.43 4.55 -12.79
C LEU A 257 -5.42 4.36 -11.64
N VAL A 258 -5.32 5.22 -10.65
CA VAL A 258 -6.29 5.33 -9.55
C VAL A 258 -6.95 6.70 -9.66
N ASP A 259 -8.28 6.71 -9.78
CA ASP A 259 -9.08 7.92 -9.90
C ASP A 259 -9.98 8.07 -8.68
N LEU A 260 -10.17 9.30 -8.19
CA LEU A 260 -11.20 9.63 -7.21
C LEU A 260 -12.56 9.96 -7.87
N SER A 261 -12.70 9.75 -9.16
CA SER A 261 -13.89 10.06 -9.95
C SER A 261 -15.03 9.04 -9.85
N GLY A 262 -14.90 8.03 -9.02
CA GLY A 262 -15.89 6.95 -8.94
C GLY A 262 -16.89 7.11 -7.78
N VAL A 263 -17.82 8.03 -7.88
CA VAL A 263 -19.25 7.96 -7.56
C VAL A 263 -19.85 9.29 -7.96
N GLY A 264 -20.76 9.27 -8.92
CA GLY A 264 -21.46 10.46 -9.40
C GLY A 264 -22.06 11.24 -8.23
N ARG A 265 -21.84 12.55 -8.21
CA ARG A 265 -22.76 13.44 -7.54
C ARG A 265 -24.11 13.22 -8.22
N GLU A 266 -24.98 12.44 -7.60
CA GLU A 266 -26.41 12.65 -7.80
C GLU A 266 -26.70 14.09 -7.38
N ARG A 267 -27.24 14.85 -8.33
CA ARG A 267 -27.69 16.22 -8.15
C ARG A 267 -28.96 16.27 -7.30
#